data_02846468fa6434d0738e394ccbffde58
#
_entry.id   02846468fa6434d0738e394ccbffde58
#
_cell.length_a   1.000
_cell.length_b   1.000
_cell.length_c   1.000
_cell.angle_alpha   90.00
_cell.angle_beta   90.00
_cell.angle_gamma   90.00
#
_symmetry.space_group_name_H-M   'P 1'
#
loop_
_entity.id
_entity.type
_entity.pdbx_description
1 polymer ?
#
loop_
_entity_poly.entity_id
_entity_poly.type
_entity_poly.pdbx_seq_one_letter_code
_entity_poly.pdbx_strand_id
1 'polypeptide(L)'
;MTGGAWLLRRLVASVAIIFAVVTLVFILIHIAPGEPCPAGEQIDPAVCLELQQQFGWDQPVPVQYWRYLVALAHGNLGYSISLRRPVWDALTETIPFTLQLAGAALLLDFLLGLSLGIYQATRVNRLPDVLLGNVTLFVYSLPTFWLALLLLLLFGEKLRWFPVGGANDPIFCPVVDSLYCVADRLWHLVLPAATLGLVGAAGTARFQRAAMLDVASQDYVRTARAKGVPERRVVLRHQLRNALLSFITRFGLAFPFLLTGAVLIETIYAWPGMGRLAFNGILSRDHALVTATALIASTVVVLGNLLADVLMEIADPRLRVRADVATEIVTA
;
A
#
# COMPACT_ATOMS: atom_id res chain seq x y z
N MET A 1 27.53 -3.02 -15.58
CA MET A 1 26.41 -2.54 -16.46
C MET A 1 26.22 -1.05 -16.24
N THR A 2 26.03 -0.25 -17.31
CA THR A 2 25.71 1.17 -17.17
C THR A 2 24.35 1.33 -16.47
N GLY A 3 24.18 2.33 -15.61
CA GLY A 3 22.93 2.55 -14.87
C GLY A 3 21.67 2.57 -15.73
N GLY A 4 21.82 2.93 -17.04
CA GLY A 4 20.73 2.88 -18.01
C GLY A 4 20.23 1.46 -18.35
N ALA A 5 21.11 0.48 -18.46
CA ALA A 5 20.72 -0.90 -18.79
C ALA A 5 19.97 -1.56 -17.62
N TRP A 6 20.36 -1.28 -16.39
CA TRP A 6 19.67 -1.73 -15.19
C TRP A 6 18.24 -1.13 -15.11
N LEU A 7 18.11 0.18 -15.32
CA LEU A 7 16.81 0.87 -15.32
C LEU A 7 15.89 0.33 -16.43
N LEU A 8 16.42 0.14 -17.64
CA LEU A 8 15.66 -0.42 -18.75
C LEU A 8 15.12 -1.83 -18.43
N ARG A 9 15.96 -2.71 -17.87
CA ARG A 9 15.55 -4.05 -17.45
C ARG A 9 14.44 -4.01 -16.40
N ARG A 10 14.53 -3.09 -15.44
CA ARG A 10 13.48 -2.87 -14.41
C ARG A 10 12.18 -2.37 -15.01
N LEU A 11 12.25 -1.41 -15.95
CA LEU A 11 11.06 -0.91 -16.65
C LEU A 11 10.38 -2.01 -17.48
N VAL A 12 11.15 -2.82 -18.22
CA VAL A 12 10.59 -3.94 -18.98
C VAL A 12 9.94 -4.97 -18.06
N ALA A 13 10.58 -5.31 -16.94
CA ALA A 13 10.01 -6.21 -15.94
C ALA A 13 8.71 -5.63 -15.34
N SER A 14 8.69 -4.32 -15.05
CA SER A 14 7.52 -3.61 -14.53
C SER A 14 6.33 -3.68 -15.49
N VAL A 15 6.57 -3.40 -16.77
CA VAL A 15 5.54 -3.50 -17.82
C VAL A 15 5.03 -4.94 -17.96
N ALA A 16 5.93 -5.92 -17.93
CA ALA A 16 5.56 -7.33 -17.99
C ALA A 16 4.68 -7.77 -16.79
N ILE A 17 5.00 -7.29 -15.58
CA ILE A 17 4.20 -7.56 -14.38
C ILE A 17 2.81 -6.93 -14.51
N ILE A 18 2.70 -5.66 -14.90
CA ILE A 18 1.41 -4.99 -15.08
C ILE A 18 0.58 -5.75 -16.13
N PHE A 19 1.19 -6.09 -17.27
CA PHE A 19 0.53 -6.86 -18.31
C PHE A 19 0.02 -8.22 -17.81
N ALA A 20 0.86 -8.95 -17.04
CA ALA A 20 0.48 -10.24 -16.46
C ALA A 20 -0.69 -10.09 -15.46
N VAL A 21 -0.68 -9.06 -14.60
CA VAL A 21 -1.77 -8.79 -13.65
C VAL A 21 -3.06 -8.47 -14.39
N VAL A 22 -3.01 -7.58 -15.38
CA VAL A 22 -4.18 -7.20 -16.20
C VAL A 22 -4.78 -8.42 -16.91
N THR A 23 -3.93 -9.24 -17.50
CA THR A 23 -4.35 -10.47 -18.17
C THR A 23 -4.98 -11.46 -17.20
N LEU A 24 -4.34 -11.67 -16.04
CA LEU A 24 -4.85 -12.58 -15.00
C LEU A 24 -6.22 -12.11 -14.47
N VAL A 25 -6.37 -10.83 -14.17
CA VAL A 25 -7.64 -10.26 -13.68
C VAL A 25 -8.72 -10.40 -14.73
N PHE A 26 -8.42 -10.11 -16.01
CA PHE A 26 -9.36 -10.33 -17.12
C PHE A 26 -9.82 -11.79 -17.19
N ILE A 27 -8.89 -12.74 -17.12
CA ILE A 27 -9.21 -14.17 -17.15
C ILE A 27 -10.06 -14.57 -15.94
N LEU A 28 -9.68 -14.15 -14.72
CA LEU A 28 -10.41 -14.48 -13.50
C LEU A 28 -11.85 -13.98 -13.52
N ILE A 29 -12.07 -12.77 -14.03
CA ILE A 29 -13.43 -12.20 -14.17
C ILE A 29 -14.28 -12.98 -15.17
N HIS A 30 -13.67 -13.45 -16.27
CA HIS A 30 -14.41 -14.23 -17.29
C HIS A 30 -14.68 -15.69 -16.87
N ILE A 31 -13.87 -16.24 -15.93
CA ILE A 31 -14.11 -17.57 -15.36
C ILE A 31 -15.12 -17.49 -14.21
N ALA A 32 -15.22 -16.35 -13.53
CA ALA A 32 -16.14 -16.17 -12.41
C ALA A 32 -17.60 -16.34 -12.88
N PRO A 33 -18.42 -17.16 -12.20
CA PRO A 33 -19.81 -17.36 -12.59
C PRO A 33 -20.61 -16.07 -12.41
N GLY A 34 -21.34 -15.66 -13.45
CA GLY A 34 -22.25 -14.51 -13.45
C GLY A 34 -22.19 -13.73 -14.76
N GLU A 35 -23.29 -13.07 -15.06
CA GLU A 35 -23.40 -12.19 -16.22
C GLU A 35 -23.08 -10.74 -15.81
N PRO A 36 -22.51 -9.92 -16.71
CA PRO A 36 -22.24 -8.50 -16.44
C PRO A 36 -23.49 -7.68 -16.11
N CYS A 37 -24.66 -8.19 -16.48
CA CYS A 37 -25.96 -7.62 -16.19
C CYS A 37 -26.84 -8.69 -15.53
N PRO A 38 -26.80 -8.88 -14.21
CA PRO A 38 -27.62 -9.87 -13.54
C PRO A 38 -29.09 -9.55 -13.68
N ALA A 39 -29.87 -10.52 -14.14
CA ALA A 39 -31.31 -10.41 -14.20
C ALA A 39 -31.89 -10.24 -12.80
N GLY A 40 -32.48 -9.10 -12.51
CA GLY A 40 -33.07 -8.78 -11.18
C GLY A 40 -32.63 -7.48 -10.55
N GLU A 41 -31.54 -6.89 -10.95
CA GLU A 41 -31.19 -5.52 -10.55
C GLU A 41 -31.80 -4.52 -11.56
N GLN A 42 -32.37 -3.47 -11.07
CA GLN A 42 -33.05 -2.29 -11.65
C GLN A 42 -32.55 -1.74 -13.02
N ILE A 43 -31.92 -2.57 -13.85
CA ILE A 43 -31.47 -2.24 -15.19
C ILE A 43 -32.44 -2.83 -16.17
N ASP A 44 -33.04 -1.99 -17.00
CA ASP A 44 -33.91 -2.41 -18.10
C ASP A 44 -33.16 -3.40 -19.01
N PRO A 45 -33.69 -4.59 -19.29
CA PRO A 45 -33.06 -5.56 -20.18
C PRO A 45 -32.66 -4.98 -21.57
N ALA A 46 -33.40 -3.99 -22.07
CA ALA A 46 -33.06 -3.29 -23.30
C ALA A 46 -31.78 -2.49 -23.18
N VAL A 47 -31.58 -1.77 -22.06
CA VAL A 47 -30.35 -1.02 -21.76
C VAL A 47 -29.17 -1.97 -21.59
N CYS A 48 -29.36 -3.12 -20.95
CA CYS A 48 -28.32 -4.12 -20.82
C CYS A 48 -27.85 -4.65 -22.19
N LEU A 49 -28.79 -4.93 -23.10
CA LEU A 49 -28.50 -5.40 -24.45
C LEU A 49 -27.70 -4.34 -25.25
N GLU A 50 -28.09 -3.08 -25.15
CA GLU A 50 -27.34 -1.98 -25.77
C GLU A 50 -25.91 -1.87 -25.22
N LEU A 51 -25.72 -1.99 -23.90
CA LEU A 51 -24.41 -1.97 -23.27
C LEU A 51 -23.55 -3.17 -23.69
N GLN A 52 -24.15 -4.38 -23.78
CA GLN A 52 -23.46 -5.56 -24.26
C GLN A 52 -22.94 -5.38 -25.70
N GLN A 53 -23.76 -4.81 -26.60
CA GLN A 53 -23.36 -4.52 -27.97
C GLN A 53 -22.31 -3.40 -28.04
N GLN A 54 -22.51 -2.33 -27.29
CA GLN A 54 -21.60 -1.17 -27.27
C GLN A 54 -20.22 -1.55 -26.76
N PHE A 55 -20.12 -2.36 -25.70
CA PHE A 55 -18.86 -2.79 -25.12
C PHE A 55 -18.33 -4.12 -25.70
N GLY A 56 -19.12 -4.77 -26.59
CA GLY A 56 -18.72 -5.99 -27.29
C GLY A 56 -18.63 -7.21 -26.37
N TRP A 57 -19.43 -7.29 -25.32
CA TRP A 57 -19.49 -8.45 -24.43
C TRP A 57 -20.19 -9.66 -25.06
N ASP A 58 -20.87 -9.45 -26.15
CA ASP A 58 -21.44 -10.46 -27.03
C ASP A 58 -20.41 -11.18 -27.91
N GLN A 59 -19.18 -10.62 -27.99
CA GLN A 59 -18.13 -11.17 -28.84
C GLN A 59 -17.37 -12.32 -28.13
N PRO A 60 -16.67 -13.19 -28.91
CA PRO A 60 -15.79 -14.19 -28.31
C PRO A 60 -14.74 -13.60 -27.37
N VAL A 61 -14.43 -14.29 -26.25
CA VAL A 61 -13.51 -13.79 -25.21
C VAL A 61 -12.16 -13.29 -25.74
N PRO A 62 -11.51 -13.92 -26.74
CA PRO A 62 -10.27 -13.39 -27.31
C PRO A 62 -10.43 -12.00 -27.97
N VAL A 63 -11.60 -11.74 -28.57
CA VAL A 63 -11.92 -10.46 -29.21
C VAL A 63 -12.18 -9.41 -28.14
N GLN A 64 -12.89 -9.76 -27.06
CA GLN A 64 -13.08 -8.88 -25.89
C GLN A 64 -11.74 -8.50 -25.28
N TYR A 65 -10.82 -9.47 -25.08
CA TYR A 65 -9.50 -9.23 -24.55
C TYR A 65 -8.66 -8.27 -25.42
N TRP A 66 -8.68 -8.49 -26.74
CA TRP A 66 -7.97 -7.59 -27.65
C TRP A 66 -8.52 -6.16 -27.61
N ARG A 67 -9.84 -6.00 -27.66
CA ARG A 67 -10.50 -4.69 -27.54
C ARG A 67 -10.17 -4.01 -26.21
N TYR A 68 -10.17 -4.78 -25.12
CA TYR A 68 -9.78 -4.28 -23.80
C TYR A 68 -8.34 -3.75 -23.76
N LEU A 69 -7.38 -4.50 -24.33
CA LEU A 69 -5.99 -4.04 -24.42
C LEU A 69 -5.84 -2.77 -25.27
N VAL A 70 -6.52 -2.70 -26.39
CA VAL A 70 -6.53 -1.51 -27.25
C VAL A 70 -7.15 -0.32 -26.52
N ALA A 71 -8.28 -0.50 -25.83
CA ALA A 71 -8.89 0.56 -25.02
C ALA A 71 -7.93 1.08 -23.93
N LEU A 72 -7.26 0.18 -23.21
CA LEU A 72 -6.25 0.54 -22.21
C LEU A 72 -5.09 1.33 -22.81
N ALA A 73 -4.60 0.94 -24.00
CA ALA A 73 -3.52 1.66 -24.68
C ALA A 73 -3.92 3.09 -25.05
N HIS A 74 -5.21 3.37 -25.22
CA HIS A 74 -5.76 4.71 -25.45
C HIS A 74 -6.19 5.44 -24.16
N GLY A 75 -5.90 4.86 -22.97
CA GLY A 75 -6.28 5.44 -21.68
C GLY A 75 -7.78 5.31 -21.33
N ASN A 76 -8.52 4.51 -22.09
CA ASN A 76 -9.93 4.25 -21.81
C ASN A 76 -10.07 3.06 -20.85
N LEU A 77 -10.49 3.34 -19.61
CA LEU A 77 -10.69 2.35 -18.55
C LEU A 77 -12.10 1.74 -18.56
N GLY A 78 -12.95 2.15 -19.52
CA GLY A 78 -14.30 1.68 -19.64
C GLY A 78 -15.31 2.47 -18.82
N TYR A 79 -16.53 1.94 -18.77
CA TYR A 79 -17.71 2.53 -18.11
C TYR A 79 -18.19 1.59 -16.99
N SER A 80 -18.40 2.14 -15.82
CA SER A 80 -18.93 1.41 -14.67
C SER A 80 -20.46 1.33 -14.78
N ILE A 81 -20.99 0.11 -14.82
CA ILE A 81 -22.43 -0.12 -14.86
C ILE A 81 -23.06 0.18 -13.53
N SER A 82 -22.41 -0.25 -12.45
CA SER A 82 -22.92 -0.07 -11.07
C SER A 82 -22.98 1.41 -10.66
N LEU A 83 -22.01 2.22 -11.12
CA LEU A 83 -21.94 3.64 -10.81
C LEU A 83 -22.56 4.53 -11.89
N ARG A 84 -22.90 3.98 -13.07
CA ARG A 84 -23.46 4.68 -14.24
C ARG A 84 -22.61 5.88 -14.67
N ARG A 85 -21.28 5.73 -14.66
CA ARG A 85 -20.32 6.78 -15.03
C ARG A 85 -19.00 6.20 -15.54
N PRO A 86 -18.14 6.98 -16.22
CA PRO A 86 -16.81 6.54 -16.61
C PRO A 86 -15.99 6.08 -15.38
N VAL A 87 -15.26 4.98 -15.53
CA VAL A 87 -14.43 4.43 -14.44
C VAL A 87 -13.34 5.41 -14.04
N TRP A 88 -12.82 6.18 -14.99
CA TRP A 88 -11.79 7.20 -14.72
C TRP A 88 -12.24 8.23 -13.70
N ASP A 89 -13.48 8.71 -13.77
CA ASP A 89 -14.04 9.70 -12.84
C ASP A 89 -14.10 9.11 -11.41
N ALA A 90 -14.58 7.87 -11.29
CA ALA A 90 -14.64 7.20 -10.00
C ALA A 90 -13.24 6.99 -9.38
N LEU A 91 -12.24 6.67 -10.20
CA LEU A 91 -10.86 6.50 -9.75
C LEU A 91 -10.22 7.83 -9.32
N THR A 92 -10.38 8.88 -10.10
CA THR A 92 -9.80 10.19 -9.76
C THR A 92 -10.36 10.76 -8.46
N GLU A 93 -11.60 10.47 -8.11
CA GLU A 93 -12.20 10.82 -6.83
C GLU A 93 -11.65 9.99 -5.66
N THR A 94 -11.37 8.69 -5.87
CA THR A 94 -11.03 7.78 -4.77
C THR A 94 -9.53 7.62 -4.52
N ILE A 95 -8.69 7.75 -5.55
CA ILE A 95 -7.21 7.66 -5.44
C ILE A 95 -6.63 8.60 -4.37
N PRO A 96 -7.02 9.90 -4.30
CA PRO A 96 -6.49 10.80 -3.28
C PRO A 96 -6.75 10.32 -1.84
N PHE A 97 -7.90 9.71 -1.57
CA PHE A 97 -8.24 9.18 -0.25
C PHE A 97 -7.39 7.98 0.13
N THR A 98 -7.17 7.04 -0.81
CA THR A 98 -6.26 5.91 -0.58
C THR A 98 -4.83 6.40 -0.34
N LEU A 99 -4.35 7.40 -1.10
CA LEU A 99 -3.02 7.96 -0.90
C LEU A 99 -2.89 8.70 0.44
N GLN A 100 -3.91 9.41 0.89
CA GLN A 100 -3.94 10.05 2.22
C GLN A 100 -3.86 9.00 3.32
N LEU A 101 -4.67 7.94 3.24
CA LEU A 101 -4.64 6.84 4.22
C LEU A 101 -3.28 6.14 4.23
N ALA A 102 -2.77 5.77 3.07
CA ALA A 102 -1.47 5.11 2.94
C ALA A 102 -0.32 6.01 3.45
N GLY A 103 -0.33 7.29 3.09
CA GLY A 103 0.67 8.26 3.55
C GLY A 103 0.64 8.47 5.06
N ALA A 104 -0.54 8.63 5.66
CA ALA A 104 -0.70 8.78 7.10
C ALA A 104 -0.29 7.50 7.85
N ALA A 105 -0.67 6.33 7.35
CA ALA A 105 -0.29 5.05 7.94
C ALA A 105 1.23 4.81 7.87
N LEU A 106 1.87 5.11 6.73
CA LEU A 106 3.34 5.05 6.57
C LEU A 106 4.05 6.00 7.53
N LEU A 107 3.56 7.23 7.64
CA LEU A 107 4.14 8.21 8.55
C LEU A 107 4.11 7.70 9.98
N LEU A 108 2.97 7.17 10.44
CA LEU A 108 2.85 6.56 11.77
C LEU A 108 3.75 5.33 11.93
N ASP A 109 3.74 4.42 10.95
CA ASP A 109 4.59 3.23 10.94
C ASP A 109 6.06 3.62 11.16
N PHE A 110 6.57 4.55 10.36
CA PHE A 110 7.98 4.89 10.41
C PHE A 110 8.35 5.73 11.62
N LEU A 111 7.54 6.71 11.99
CA LEU A 111 7.83 7.52 13.19
C LEU A 111 7.83 6.67 14.45
N LEU A 112 6.79 5.86 14.66
CA LEU A 112 6.68 5.01 15.84
C LEU A 112 7.64 3.82 15.76
N GLY A 113 7.70 3.13 14.63
CA GLY A 113 8.51 1.93 14.47
C GLY A 113 10.00 2.21 14.61
N LEU A 114 10.53 3.25 13.95
CA LEU A 114 11.93 3.66 14.11
C LEU A 114 12.23 4.08 15.54
N SER A 115 11.39 4.94 16.12
CA SER A 115 11.59 5.45 17.47
C SER A 115 11.61 4.32 18.51
N LEU A 116 10.64 3.40 18.43
CA LEU A 116 10.56 2.24 19.32
C LEU A 116 11.74 1.28 19.12
N GLY A 117 12.11 0.97 17.87
CA GLY A 117 13.21 0.06 17.55
C GLY A 117 14.56 0.59 18.03
N ILE A 118 14.84 1.89 17.83
CA ILE A 118 16.04 2.55 18.33
C ILE A 118 16.06 2.56 19.87
N TYR A 119 14.93 2.90 20.48
CA TYR A 119 14.81 2.93 21.94
C TYR A 119 15.06 1.55 22.55
N GLN A 120 14.48 0.49 22.01
CA GLN A 120 14.70 -0.89 22.44
C GLN A 120 16.17 -1.32 22.25
N ALA A 121 16.77 -1.03 21.10
CA ALA A 121 18.16 -1.40 20.79
C ALA A 121 19.18 -0.70 21.70
N THR A 122 18.86 0.47 22.25
CA THR A 122 19.72 1.18 23.23
C THR A 122 19.58 0.68 24.66
N ARG A 123 18.58 -0.19 24.94
CA ARG A 123 18.25 -0.71 26.28
C ARG A 123 18.10 -2.22 26.32
N VAL A 124 18.92 -2.92 25.56
CA VAL A 124 18.87 -4.38 25.38
C VAL A 124 18.77 -5.10 26.72
N ASN A 125 17.83 -6.06 26.80
CA ASN A 125 17.53 -6.90 27.95
C ASN A 125 17.12 -6.14 29.24
N ARG A 126 16.84 -4.85 29.14
CA ARG A 126 16.23 -4.10 30.26
C ARG A 126 14.70 -4.21 30.21
N LEU A 127 14.05 -3.96 31.33
CA LEU A 127 12.59 -4.03 31.45
C LEU A 127 11.82 -3.28 30.34
N PRO A 128 12.18 -2.03 29.95
CA PRO A 128 11.52 -1.34 28.83
C PRO A 128 11.66 -2.06 27.48
N ASP A 129 12.80 -2.66 27.18
CA ASP A 129 13.03 -3.43 25.95
C ASP A 129 12.13 -4.68 25.92
N VAL A 130 12.08 -5.41 27.03
CA VAL A 130 11.25 -6.63 27.15
C VAL A 130 9.75 -6.30 27.04
N LEU A 131 9.28 -5.27 27.77
CA LEU A 131 7.87 -4.88 27.74
C LEU A 131 7.45 -4.38 26.34
N LEU A 132 8.21 -3.47 25.74
CA LEU A 132 7.92 -2.97 24.38
C LEU A 132 8.06 -4.08 23.34
N GLY A 133 9.00 -5.01 23.51
CA GLY A 133 9.15 -6.18 22.65
C GLY A 133 7.90 -7.07 22.67
N ASN A 134 7.34 -7.33 23.85
CA ASN A 134 6.12 -8.11 24.01
C ASN A 134 4.89 -7.36 23.45
N VAL A 135 4.79 -6.06 23.70
CA VAL A 135 3.69 -5.23 23.14
C VAL A 135 3.74 -5.19 21.63
N THR A 136 4.91 -4.93 21.04
CA THR A 136 5.07 -4.90 19.57
C THR A 136 4.82 -6.29 18.98
N LEU A 137 5.24 -7.37 19.64
CA LEU A 137 4.93 -8.73 19.20
C LEU A 137 3.43 -8.99 19.22
N PHE A 138 2.75 -8.62 20.29
CA PHE A 138 1.31 -8.78 20.44
C PHE A 138 0.56 -8.02 19.34
N VAL A 139 0.84 -6.72 19.16
CA VAL A 139 0.20 -5.89 18.12
C VAL A 139 0.46 -6.43 16.72
N TYR A 140 1.69 -6.86 16.42
CA TYR A 140 2.05 -7.45 15.13
C TYR A 140 1.32 -8.76 14.83
N SER A 141 0.97 -9.54 15.88
CA SER A 141 0.27 -10.82 15.74
C SER A 141 -1.25 -10.68 15.57
N LEU A 142 -1.79 -9.47 15.79
CA LEU A 142 -3.22 -9.24 15.63
C LEU A 142 -3.61 -9.17 14.15
N PRO A 143 -4.71 -9.82 13.75
CA PRO A 143 -5.28 -9.56 12.42
C PRO A 143 -5.67 -8.08 12.30
N THR A 144 -5.24 -7.43 11.21
CA THR A 144 -5.45 -5.98 11.01
C THR A 144 -6.92 -5.57 11.09
N PHE A 145 -7.82 -6.38 10.50
CA PHE A 145 -9.26 -6.13 10.55
C PHE A 145 -9.82 -6.22 11.99
N TRP A 146 -9.30 -7.14 12.79
CA TRP A 146 -9.72 -7.27 14.19
C TRP A 146 -9.30 -6.05 15.01
N LEU A 147 -8.07 -5.56 14.82
CA LEU A 147 -7.61 -4.32 15.43
C LEU A 147 -8.47 -3.13 14.99
N ALA A 148 -8.85 -3.06 13.71
CA ALA A 148 -9.75 -2.03 13.19
C ALA A 148 -11.08 -2.00 13.94
N LEU A 149 -11.74 -3.17 14.07
CA LEU A 149 -13.01 -3.29 14.77
C LEU A 149 -12.88 -2.96 16.26
N LEU A 150 -11.78 -3.37 16.89
CA LEU A 150 -11.51 -3.05 18.29
C LEU A 150 -11.35 -1.54 18.52
N LEU A 151 -10.55 -0.86 17.67
CA LEU A 151 -10.36 0.58 17.76
C LEU A 151 -11.66 1.34 17.47
N LEU A 152 -12.41 0.90 16.46
CA LEU A 152 -13.72 1.48 16.12
C LEU A 152 -14.70 1.36 17.28
N LEU A 153 -14.82 0.16 17.87
CA LEU A 153 -15.72 -0.08 18.99
C LEU A 153 -15.32 0.74 20.22
N LEU A 154 -14.02 0.77 20.54
CA LEU A 154 -13.53 1.44 21.75
C LEU A 154 -13.56 2.95 21.61
N PHE A 155 -12.94 3.49 20.58
CA PHE A 155 -12.72 4.93 20.41
C PHE A 155 -13.82 5.63 19.59
N GLY A 156 -14.48 4.91 18.69
CA GLY A 156 -15.60 5.44 17.92
C GLY A 156 -16.92 5.35 18.67
N GLU A 157 -17.31 4.15 19.09
CA GLU A 157 -18.63 3.91 19.68
C GLU A 157 -18.70 4.15 21.20
N LYS A 158 -17.79 3.55 21.98
CA LYS A 158 -17.86 3.65 23.44
C LYS A 158 -17.39 4.98 23.98
N LEU A 159 -16.19 5.40 23.60
CA LEU A 159 -15.59 6.65 24.07
C LEU A 159 -16.03 7.87 23.25
N ARG A 160 -16.46 7.65 22.02
CA ARG A 160 -16.88 8.70 21.07
C ARG A 160 -15.84 9.80 20.87
N TRP A 161 -14.56 9.40 20.88
CA TRP A 161 -13.46 10.33 20.67
C TRP A 161 -13.21 10.60 19.19
N PHE A 162 -13.53 9.63 18.32
CA PHE A 162 -13.31 9.73 16.89
C PHE A 162 -14.56 9.33 16.11
N PRO A 163 -14.72 9.81 14.87
CA PRO A 163 -15.80 9.39 13.99
C PRO A 163 -15.75 7.89 13.70
N VAL A 164 -16.93 7.30 13.54
CA VAL A 164 -17.06 5.85 13.26
C VAL A 164 -16.84 5.50 11.79
N GLY A 165 -16.84 6.47 10.86
CA GLY A 165 -16.62 6.20 9.45
C GLY A 165 -16.82 7.41 8.54
N GLY A 166 -16.52 7.24 7.25
CA GLY A 166 -16.51 8.32 6.27
C GLY A 166 -15.19 9.08 6.24
N ALA A 167 -15.07 10.04 5.33
CA ALA A 167 -13.89 10.90 5.23
C ALA A 167 -14.12 12.31 5.79
N ASN A 168 -15.36 12.72 5.88
CA ASN A 168 -15.79 14.03 6.38
C ASN A 168 -17.21 13.94 6.96
N ASP A 169 -17.57 14.91 7.79
CA ASP A 169 -18.95 15.11 8.20
C ASP A 169 -19.80 15.56 7.00
N PRO A 170 -20.80 14.76 6.59
CA PRO A 170 -21.60 15.06 5.39
C PRO A 170 -22.50 16.29 5.54
N ILE A 171 -22.73 16.76 6.75
CA ILE A 171 -23.59 17.93 7.00
C ILE A 171 -22.79 19.22 6.86
N PHE A 172 -21.58 19.26 7.42
CA PHE A 172 -20.78 20.48 7.50
C PHE A 172 -19.77 20.62 6.34
N CYS A 173 -19.38 19.53 5.70
CA CYS A 173 -18.38 19.52 4.62
C CYS A 173 -18.92 18.93 3.30
N PRO A 174 -20.04 19.40 2.77
CA PRO A 174 -20.62 18.77 1.57
C PRO A 174 -19.88 19.11 0.28
N VAL A 175 -19.26 20.29 0.14
CA VAL A 175 -18.74 20.75 -1.17
C VAL A 175 -17.52 21.68 -1.08
N VAL A 176 -17.20 22.29 0.05
CA VAL A 176 -16.18 23.36 0.12
C VAL A 176 -14.97 22.90 0.95
N ASP A 177 -13.78 22.94 0.37
CA ASP A 177 -12.51 22.76 1.07
C ASP A 177 -12.20 23.97 1.96
N SER A 178 -12.94 24.10 3.06
CA SER A 178 -12.61 25.02 4.13
C SER A 178 -11.54 24.39 5.04
N LEU A 179 -10.78 25.22 5.76
CA LEU A 179 -9.82 24.76 6.75
C LEU A 179 -10.48 23.81 7.79
N TYR A 180 -11.75 24.05 8.12
CA TYR A 180 -12.55 23.18 8.98
C TYR A 180 -12.68 21.78 8.37
N CYS A 181 -13.01 21.66 7.09
CA CYS A 181 -13.20 20.38 6.42
C CYS A 181 -11.88 19.60 6.26
N VAL A 182 -10.76 20.28 6.12
CA VAL A 182 -9.45 19.64 6.17
C VAL A 182 -9.17 19.07 7.57
N ALA A 183 -9.45 19.82 8.62
CA ALA A 183 -9.29 19.36 10.01
C ALA A 183 -10.22 18.17 10.32
N ASP A 184 -11.48 18.25 9.88
CA ASP A 184 -12.47 17.18 10.01
C ASP A 184 -12.02 15.91 9.29
N ARG A 185 -11.51 16.04 8.06
CA ARG A 185 -10.92 14.90 7.30
C ARG A 185 -9.74 14.26 8.02
N LEU A 186 -8.85 15.07 8.58
CA LEU A 186 -7.74 14.54 9.38
C LEU A 186 -8.25 13.81 10.62
N TRP A 187 -9.34 14.27 11.23
CA TRP A 187 -9.96 13.60 12.38
C TRP A 187 -10.55 12.24 12.02
N HIS A 188 -11.24 12.15 10.88
CA HIS A 188 -11.76 10.88 10.33
C HIS A 188 -10.63 9.92 9.93
N LEU A 189 -9.47 10.43 9.54
CA LEU A 189 -8.30 9.65 9.13
C LEU A 189 -7.57 8.97 10.30
N VAL A 190 -7.73 9.46 11.54
CA VAL A 190 -6.95 9.00 12.70
C VAL A 190 -7.09 7.49 12.94
N LEU A 191 -8.31 6.97 13.08
CA LEU A 191 -8.52 5.55 13.38
C LEU A 191 -8.08 4.62 12.24
N PRO A 192 -8.44 4.87 10.96
CA PRO A 192 -7.96 4.09 9.84
C PRO A 192 -6.44 4.07 9.73
N ALA A 193 -5.80 5.24 9.84
CA ALA A 193 -4.34 5.36 9.77
C ALA A 193 -3.65 4.72 10.97
N ALA A 194 -4.19 4.87 12.18
CA ALA A 194 -3.69 4.21 13.38
C ALA A 194 -3.76 2.70 13.27
N THR A 195 -4.83 2.15 12.70
CA THR A 195 -4.96 0.69 12.52
C THR A 195 -3.82 0.13 11.67
N LEU A 196 -3.60 0.70 10.48
CA LEU A 196 -2.53 0.26 9.58
C LEU A 196 -1.15 0.60 10.14
N GLY A 197 -0.99 1.83 10.63
CA GLY A 197 0.27 2.34 11.12
C GLY A 197 0.79 1.63 12.38
N LEU A 198 -0.06 1.23 13.32
CA LEU A 198 0.36 0.52 14.53
C LEU A 198 0.86 -0.91 14.23
N VAL A 199 0.17 -1.63 13.34
CA VAL A 199 0.61 -2.97 12.91
C VAL A 199 1.93 -2.87 12.14
N GLY A 200 2.05 -1.89 11.23
CA GLY A 200 3.29 -1.59 10.53
C GLY A 200 4.43 -1.23 11.50
N ALA A 201 4.18 -0.29 12.42
CA ALA A 201 5.16 0.18 13.40
C ALA A 201 5.68 -0.94 14.31
N ALA A 202 4.82 -1.87 14.70
CA ALA A 202 5.23 -3.03 15.49
C ALA A 202 6.24 -3.91 14.70
N GLY A 203 6.00 -4.15 13.42
CA GLY A 203 6.92 -4.85 12.52
C GLY A 203 8.22 -4.07 12.29
N THR A 204 8.11 -2.77 12.03
CA THR A 204 9.25 -1.87 11.79
C THR A 204 10.13 -1.74 13.03
N ALA A 205 9.56 -1.63 14.23
CA ALA A 205 10.30 -1.57 15.48
C ALA A 205 11.18 -2.80 15.70
N ARG A 206 10.63 -3.99 15.49
CA ARG A 206 11.37 -5.25 15.63
C ARG A 206 12.50 -5.37 14.61
N PHE A 207 12.21 -5.01 13.36
CA PHE A 207 13.22 -5.02 12.31
C PHE A 207 14.36 -4.02 12.59
N GLN A 208 14.01 -2.79 12.98
CA GLN A 208 14.99 -1.75 13.29
C GLN A 208 15.82 -2.11 14.53
N ARG A 209 15.20 -2.70 15.57
CA ARG A 209 15.92 -3.22 16.73
C ARG A 209 16.95 -4.28 16.32
N ALA A 210 16.58 -5.24 15.50
CA ALA A 210 17.50 -6.28 15.01
C ALA A 210 18.67 -5.67 14.22
N ALA A 211 18.37 -4.80 13.24
CA ALA A 211 19.37 -4.13 12.43
C ALA A 211 20.38 -3.29 13.28
N MET A 212 19.88 -2.61 14.33
CA MET A 212 20.73 -1.86 15.26
C MET A 212 21.65 -2.78 16.07
N LEU A 213 21.17 -3.95 16.50
CA LEU A 213 21.97 -4.92 17.26
C LEU A 213 23.05 -5.57 16.37
N ASP A 214 22.73 -5.91 15.14
CA ASP A 214 23.67 -6.44 14.18
C ASP A 214 24.82 -5.45 13.93
N VAL A 215 24.48 -4.19 13.71
CA VAL A 215 25.46 -3.11 13.53
C VAL A 215 26.26 -2.88 14.82
N ALA A 216 25.65 -2.96 16.00
CA ALA A 216 26.33 -2.75 17.29
C ALA A 216 27.46 -3.75 17.55
N SER A 217 27.38 -4.95 16.96
CA SER A 217 28.39 -6.02 17.06
C SER A 217 29.63 -5.80 16.18
N GLN A 218 29.59 -4.87 15.22
CA GLN A 218 30.64 -4.64 14.24
C GLN A 218 31.92 -4.00 14.86
N ASP A 219 33.07 -4.35 14.33
CA ASP A 219 34.38 -3.94 14.86
C ASP A 219 34.59 -2.42 14.84
N TYR A 220 34.08 -1.71 13.85
CA TYR A 220 34.18 -0.26 13.78
C TYR A 220 33.40 0.44 14.90
N VAL A 221 32.29 -0.16 15.39
CA VAL A 221 31.51 0.33 16.52
C VAL A 221 32.29 0.11 17.83
N ARG A 222 32.92 -1.08 17.99
CA ARG A 222 33.78 -1.41 19.10
C ARG A 222 34.98 -0.45 19.17
N THR A 223 35.59 -0.21 18.00
CA THR A 223 36.72 0.76 17.90
C THR A 223 36.29 2.19 18.30
N ALA A 224 35.10 2.63 17.86
CA ALA A 224 34.60 3.96 18.25
C ALA A 224 34.43 4.08 19.78
N ARG A 225 33.89 3.02 20.43
CA ARG A 225 33.78 2.98 21.90
C ARG A 225 35.15 2.96 22.58
N ALA A 226 36.09 2.16 22.09
CA ALA A 226 37.46 2.09 22.61
C ALA A 226 38.19 3.45 22.52
N LYS A 227 37.88 4.27 21.50
CA LYS A 227 38.37 5.65 21.35
C LYS A 227 37.67 6.67 22.25
N GLY A 228 36.77 6.26 23.14
CA GLY A 228 36.06 7.14 24.06
C GLY A 228 34.99 8.03 23.44
N VAL A 229 34.46 7.67 22.22
CA VAL A 229 33.36 8.42 21.62
C VAL A 229 32.12 8.32 22.51
N PRO A 230 31.43 9.43 22.84
CA PRO A 230 30.22 9.39 23.65
C PRO A 230 29.16 8.46 23.07
N GLU A 231 28.49 7.64 23.89
CA GLU A 231 27.56 6.60 23.45
C GLU A 231 26.44 7.15 22.54
N ARG A 232 25.90 8.35 22.85
CA ARG A 232 24.93 9.03 21.99
C ARG A 232 25.44 9.22 20.55
N ARG A 233 26.73 9.55 20.38
CA ARG A 233 27.36 9.74 19.07
C ARG A 233 27.59 8.38 18.38
N VAL A 234 27.98 7.36 19.15
CA VAL A 234 28.12 5.98 18.68
C VAL A 234 26.76 5.50 18.11
N VAL A 235 25.69 5.64 18.88
CA VAL A 235 24.34 5.23 18.47
C VAL A 235 23.88 6.00 17.23
N LEU A 236 23.91 7.32 17.23
CA LEU A 236 23.32 8.12 16.15
C LEU A 236 24.18 8.11 14.87
N ARG A 237 25.51 8.16 14.98
CA ARG A 237 26.40 8.34 13.82
C ARG A 237 26.99 7.03 13.30
N HIS A 238 27.25 6.05 14.17
CA HIS A 238 27.91 4.80 13.79
C HIS A 238 26.92 3.63 13.66
N GLN A 239 25.91 3.53 14.53
CA GLN A 239 24.94 2.44 14.46
C GLN A 239 23.73 2.80 13.59
N LEU A 240 23.00 3.87 13.93
CA LEU A 240 21.74 4.22 13.25
C LEU A 240 21.95 4.48 11.76
N ARG A 241 22.98 5.23 11.38
CA ARG A 241 23.25 5.52 9.96
C ARG A 241 23.38 4.25 9.12
N ASN A 242 24.03 3.22 9.64
CA ASN A 242 24.21 1.96 8.92
C ASN A 242 22.96 1.06 9.02
N ALA A 243 22.29 1.06 10.17
CA ALA A 243 21.04 0.32 10.34
C ALA A 243 19.89 0.87 9.47
N LEU A 244 19.89 2.17 9.14
CA LEU A 244 18.92 2.79 8.24
C LEU A 244 19.05 2.31 6.79
N LEU A 245 20.19 1.79 6.34
CA LEU A 245 20.31 1.20 5.00
C LEU A 245 19.36 0.01 4.84
N SER A 246 19.28 -0.86 5.85
CA SER A 246 18.32 -1.97 5.87
C SER A 246 16.86 -1.49 5.93
N PHE A 247 16.62 -0.33 6.53
CA PHE A 247 15.30 0.27 6.60
C PHE A 247 14.77 0.78 5.25
N ILE A 248 15.64 1.32 4.37
CA ILE A 248 15.26 1.76 3.02
C ILE A 248 14.68 0.59 2.22
N THR A 249 15.27 -0.61 2.35
CA THR A 249 14.74 -1.83 1.74
C THR A 249 13.32 -2.13 2.22
N ARG A 250 13.09 -2.02 3.54
CA ARG A 250 11.78 -2.24 4.12
C ARG A 250 10.74 -1.21 3.68
N PHE A 251 11.15 0.04 3.49
CA PHE A 251 10.28 1.10 2.98
C PHE A 251 9.63 0.71 1.64
N GLY A 252 10.42 0.18 0.71
CA GLY A 252 9.90 -0.27 -0.58
C GLY A 252 8.91 -1.43 -0.48
N LEU A 253 9.15 -2.37 0.45
CA LEU A 253 8.24 -3.49 0.68
C LEU A 253 6.96 -3.09 1.41
N ALA A 254 6.92 -1.93 2.07
CA ALA A 254 5.72 -1.45 2.76
C ALA A 254 4.62 -0.96 1.80
N PHE A 255 4.99 -0.46 0.62
CA PHE A 255 4.03 0.07 -0.36
C PHE A 255 2.98 -0.95 -0.82
N PRO A 256 3.35 -2.16 -1.29
CA PRO A 256 2.39 -3.20 -1.66
C PRO A 256 1.47 -3.61 -0.51
N PHE A 257 2.04 -3.73 0.70
CA PHE A 257 1.29 -4.12 1.89
C PHE A 257 0.21 -3.11 2.26
N LEU A 258 0.51 -1.81 2.14
CA LEU A 258 -0.46 -0.77 2.44
C LEU A 258 -1.65 -0.77 1.49
N LEU A 259 -1.41 -0.98 0.20
CA LEU A 259 -2.49 -1.01 -0.79
C LEU A 259 -3.39 -2.23 -0.61
N THR A 260 -2.83 -3.40 -0.32
CA THR A 260 -3.62 -4.63 -0.07
C THR A 260 -4.33 -4.61 1.27
N GLY A 261 -3.68 -4.10 2.33
CA GLY A 261 -4.28 -3.93 3.66
C GLY A 261 -5.34 -2.85 3.73
N ALA A 262 -5.25 -1.83 2.87
CA ALA A 262 -6.17 -0.71 2.85
C ALA A 262 -7.61 -1.11 2.47
N VAL A 263 -7.82 -2.11 1.60
CA VAL A 263 -9.16 -2.52 1.14
C VAL A 263 -10.12 -2.83 2.31
N LEU A 264 -9.68 -3.66 3.25
CA LEU A 264 -10.49 -4.01 4.44
C LEU A 264 -10.68 -2.81 5.35
N ILE A 265 -9.65 -2.01 5.56
CA ILE A 265 -9.71 -0.85 6.43
C ILE A 265 -10.58 0.26 5.84
N GLU A 266 -10.47 0.52 4.55
CA GLU A 266 -11.35 1.43 3.83
C GLU A 266 -12.82 1.00 3.91
N THR A 267 -13.08 -0.32 3.86
CA THR A 267 -14.43 -0.87 3.97
C THR A 267 -14.96 -0.75 5.40
N ILE A 268 -14.18 -1.13 6.42
CA ILE A 268 -14.60 -1.10 7.83
C ILE A 268 -14.91 0.34 8.29
N TYR A 269 -14.03 1.29 7.96
CA TYR A 269 -14.21 2.70 8.32
C TYR A 269 -15.01 3.49 7.29
N ALA A 270 -15.62 2.85 6.30
CA ALA A 270 -16.34 3.51 5.21
C ALA A 270 -15.53 4.63 4.53
N TRP A 271 -14.18 4.54 4.55
CA TRP A 271 -13.28 5.49 3.90
C TRP A 271 -13.43 5.41 2.38
N PRO A 272 -13.64 6.52 1.65
CA PRO A 272 -13.98 6.49 0.23
C PRO A 272 -12.76 6.26 -0.67
N GLY A 273 -11.96 5.25 -0.37
CA GLY A 273 -10.76 4.92 -1.12
C GLY A 273 -10.99 3.95 -2.27
N MET A 274 -9.94 3.75 -3.06
CA MET A 274 -9.91 2.88 -4.24
C MET A 274 -10.11 1.40 -3.88
N GLY A 275 -9.64 0.96 -2.71
CA GLY A 275 -9.82 -0.43 -2.26
C GLY A 275 -11.28 -0.74 -1.95
N ARG A 276 -12.01 0.17 -1.29
CA ARG A 276 -13.45 0.05 -1.09
C ARG A 276 -14.21 0.11 -2.41
N LEU A 277 -13.77 0.95 -3.34
CA LEU A 277 -14.32 1.02 -4.69
C LEU A 277 -14.17 -0.32 -5.41
N ALA A 278 -12.99 -0.93 -5.36
CA ALA A 278 -12.71 -2.25 -5.94
C ALA A 278 -13.60 -3.35 -5.30
N PHE A 279 -13.71 -3.34 -3.97
CA PHE A 279 -14.54 -4.30 -3.24
C PHE A 279 -16.02 -4.21 -3.64
N ASN A 280 -16.57 -3.00 -3.73
CA ASN A 280 -17.93 -2.77 -4.20
C ASN A 280 -18.10 -3.20 -5.66
N GLY A 281 -17.11 -2.96 -6.53
CA GLY A 281 -17.07 -3.44 -7.90
C GLY A 281 -17.15 -4.97 -8.01
N ILE A 282 -16.45 -5.68 -7.14
CA ILE A 282 -16.52 -7.15 -7.06
C ILE A 282 -17.93 -7.60 -6.66
N LEU A 283 -18.51 -6.99 -5.64
CA LEU A 283 -19.87 -7.34 -5.16
C LEU A 283 -20.94 -7.08 -6.22
N SER A 284 -20.82 -5.98 -6.95
CA SER A 284 -21.73 -5.60 -8.03
C SER A 284 -21.38 -6.21 -9.39
N ARG A 285 -20.34 -7.06 -9.46
CA ARG A 285 -19.85 -7.69 -10.70
C ARG A 285 -19.54 -6.70 -11.84
N ASP A 286 -19.04 -5.53 -11.46
CA ASP A 286 -18.66 -4.48 -12.40
C ASP A 286 -17.27 -4.75 -12.95
N HIS A 287 -17.20 -5.44 -14.07
CA HIS A 287 -15.96 -5.91 -14.69
C HIS A 287 -15.00 -4.75 -15.01
N ALA A 288 -15.52 -3.64 -15.55
CA ALA A 288 -14.71 -2.49 -15.91
C ALA A 288 -14.08 -1.85 -14.66
N LEU A 289 -14.86 -1.73 -13.58
CA LEU A 289 -14.39 -1.15 -12.33
C LEU A 289 -13.33 -2.03 -11.66
N VAL A 290 -13.54 -3.35 -11.61
CA VAL A 290 -12.58 -4.30 -11.00
C VAL A 290 -11.27 -4.35 -11.77
N THR A 291 -11.33 -4.44 -13.11
CA THR A 291 -10.10 -4.48 -13.93
C THR A 291 -9.32 -3.18 -13.85
N ALA A 292 -9.99 -2.04 -13.89
CA ALA A 292 -9.33 -0.74 -13.80
C ALA A 292 -8.72 -0.48 -12.42
N THR A 293 -9.42 -0.81 -11.34
CA THR A 293 -8.87 -0.69 -9.97
C THR A 293 -7.65 -1.60 -9.77
N ALA A 294 -7.68 -2.83 -10.29
CA ALA A 294 -6.55 -3.76 -10.25
C ALA A 294 -5.36 -3.24 -11.08
N LEU A 295 -5.60 -2.65 -12.26
CA LEU A 295 -4.57 -2.03 -13.08
C LEU A 295 -3.88 -0.87 -12.34
N ILE A 296 -4.66 0.04 -11.77
CA ILE A 296 -4.11 1.19 -11.03
C ILE A 296 -3.36 0.71 -9.78
N ALA A 297 -3.93 -0.23 -9.01
CA ALA A 297 -3.27 -0.78 -7.83
C ALA A 297 -1.93 -1.43 -8.19
N SER A 298 -1.89 -2.28 -9.23
CA SER A 298 -0.65 -2.91 -9.69
C SER A 298 0.37 -1.88 -10.19
N THR A 299 -0.09 -0.84 -10.89
CA THR A 299 0.78 0.24 -11.36
C THR A 299 1.41 1.00 -10.18
N VAL A 300 0.62 1.37 -9.16
CA VAL A 300 1.13 2.05 -7.96
C VAL A 300 2.10 1.17 -7.19
N VAL A 301 1.83 -0.14 -7.05
CA VAL A 301 2.75 -1.11 -6.43
C VAL A 301 4.08 -1.18 -7.19
N VAL A 302 4.02 -1.29 -8.50
CA VAL A 302 5.21 -1.37 -9.37
C VAL A 302 6.03 -0.09 -9.29
N LEU A 303 5.38 1.08 -9.34
CA LEU A 303 6.04 2.37 -9.18
C LEU A 303 6.65 2.55 -7.79
N GLY A 304 5.97 2.10 -6.75
CA GLY A 304 6.48 2.09 -5.37
C GLY A 304 7.73 1.22 -5.24
N ASN A 305 7.72 0.02 -5.81
CA ASN A 305 8.89 -0.87 -5.83
C ASN A 305 10.06 -0.26 -6.63
N LEU A 306 9.76 0.35 -7.78
CA LEU A 306 10.79 1.02 -8.59
C LEU A 306 11.42 2.20 -7.82
N LEU A 307 10.59 3.00 -7.14
CA LEU A 307 11.07 4.10 -6.29
C LEU A 307 11.99 3.56 -5.17
N ALA A 308 11.59 2.47 -4.52
CA ALA A 308 12.41 1.83 -3.49
C ALA A 308 13.74 1.32 -4.03
N ASP A 309 13.74 0.69 -5.21
CA ASP A 309 14.97 0.23 -5.87
C ASP A 309 15.92 1.39 -6.18
N VAL A 310 15.38 2.52 -6.68
CA VAL A 310 16.16 3.74 -6.93
C VAL A 310 16.72 4.34 -5.64
N LEU A 311 15.89 4.41 -4.58
CA LEU A 311 16.33 4.90 -3.28
C LEU A 311 17.43 4.03 -2.68
N MET A 312 17.34 2.70 -2.81
CA MET A 312 18.37 1.77 -2.37
C MET A 312 19.69 1.99 -3.15
N GLU A 313 19.61 2.17 -4.45
CA GLU A 313 20.80 2.41 -5.30
C GLU A 313 21.51 3.73 -4.93
N ILE A 314 20.75 4.77 -4.59
CA ILE A 314 21.30 6.06 -4.12
C ILE A 314 21.92 5.91 -2.73
N ALA A 315 21.29 5.13 -1.83
CA ALA A 315 21.72 4.97 -0.44
C ALA A 315 22.94 4.06 -0.30
N ASP A 316 23.04 3.00 -1.09
CA ASP A 316 24.17 2.05 -1.08
C ASP A 316 24.68 1.74 -2.49
N PRO A 317 25.63 2.52 -3.03
CA PRO A 317 26.22 2.29 -4.35
C PRO A 317 26.96 0.94 -4.49
N ARG A 318 27.27 0.25 -3.38
CA ARG A 318 27.97 -1.05 -3.39
C ARG A 318 27.09 -2.19 -3.89
N LEU A 319 25.78 -2.03 -3.85
CA LEU A 319 24.81 -3.02 -4.37
C LEU A 319 24.94 -3.20 -5.89
N ARG A 320 25.43 -2.19 -6.62
CA ARG A 320 25.72 -2.28 -8.07
C ARG A 320 26.73 -3.39 -8.38
N VAL A 321 27.81 -3.47 -7.60
CA VAL A 321 28.91 -4.41 -7.84
C VAL A 321 28.48 -5.87 -7.61
N ARG A 322 27.61 -6.13 -6.63
CA ARG A 322 27.10 -7.47 -6.35
C ARG A 322 26.15 -8.01 -7.43
N ALA A 323 25.33 -7.14 -8.01
CA ALA A 323 24.41 -7.53 -9.08
C ALA A 323 25.17 -7.92 -10.37
N ASP A 324 26.29 -7.27 -10.66
CA ASP A 324 27.11 -7.58 -11.84
C ASP A 324 27.81 -8.93 -11.69
N VAL A 325 28.35 -9.26 -10.50
CA VAL A 325 28.99 -10.55 -10.22
C VAL A 325 27.99 -11.72 -10.27
N ALA A 326 26.78 -11.56 -9.76
CA ALA A 326 25.75 -12.58 -9.81
C ALA A 326 25.27 -12.87 -11.25
N THR A 327 25.28 -11.87 -12.13
CA THR A 327 24.90 -12.04 -13.53
C THR A 327 26.01 -12.76 -14.34
N GLU A 328 27.28 -12.51 -14.05
CA GLU A 328 28.41 -13.22 -14.68
C GLU A 328 28.43 -14.69 -14.31
N ILE A 329 28.06 -15.07 -13.08
CA ILE A 329 28.03 -16.49 -12.63
C ILE A 329 26.89 -17.28 -13.33
N VAL A 330 25.78 -16.62 -13.68
CA VAL A 330 24.62 -17.26 -14.34
C VAL A 330 24.81 -17.36 -15.86
N THR A 331 25.71 -16.57 -16.44
CA THR A 331 26.01 -16.57 -17.89
C THR A 331 27.27 -17.28 -18.26
N ALA A 332 28.07 -17.76 -17.30
CA ALA A 332 29.23 -18.62 -17.47
C ALA A 332 28.89 -20.11 -17.22
#